data_506dcb785c36cdd2065b95335ef45e40
#
_entry.id   506dcb785c36cdd2065b95335ef45e40
#
_cell.length_a   1.000
_cell.length_b   1.000
_cell.length_c   1.000
_cell.angle_alpha   90.00
_cell.angle_beta   90.00
_cell.angle_gamma   90.00
#
_symmetry.space_group_name_H-M   'P 1'
#
loop_
_entity.id
_entity.type
_entity.pdbx_description
1 polymer ?
#
loop_
_entity_poly.entity_id
_entity_poly.type
_entity_poly.pdbx_seq_one_letter_code
_entity_poly.pdbx_strand_id
1 'polypeptide(L)'
;KYITTTKDKYDIQTIAYQNHSQKPKSSKVDDSSMFISQDIREQLQQIFNKFTKDVYLIGQLSTDPFSLEMKNFMEELASLSPHIHNVYQSVQDHPQIILCDSDQNDLGVHYHMVPGGHEFNSFILALYNIASQGQPLDQHVIERIQSLKSHQIQVFVSLSCTMCPEVVQATQRIALLHQDIQTSIYDLSHYPEYKEQYQIMSVPCIVIDQQHVLFGKKTMEEMIQVLEKLQSK
;
A
#
# COMPACT_ATOMS: atom_id res chain seq x y z
N LYS A 1 -15.73 -4.28 17.10
CA LYS A 1 -16.77 -3.57 16.32
C LYS A 1 -16.14 -2.24 15.91
N TYR A 2 -15.67 -2.16 14.69
CA TYR A 2 -15.27 -0.89 14.10
C TYR A 2 -16.56 -0.09 13.91
N ILE A 3 -16.69 1.02 14.63
CA ILE A 3 -17.78 1.95 14.41
C ILE A 3 -17.40 2.77 13.18
N THR A 4 -17.86 2.35 12.03
CA THR A 4 -17.95 3.20 10.86
C THR A 4 -18.96 4.27 11.17
N THR A 5 -18.52 5.47 11.53
CA THR A 5 -19.39 6.63 11.52
C THR A 5 -19.73 6.94 10.07
N THR A 6 -20.89 6.47 9.71
CA THR A 6 -21.59 6.73 8.47
C THR A 6 -21.79 8.21 8.27
N LYS A 7 -21.36 8.70 7.14
CA LYS A 7 -21.95 9.70 6.26
C LYS A 7 -20.94 10.52 5.45
N ASP A 8 -19.82 9.92 5.07
CA ASP A 8 -19.12 10.44 3.90
C ASP A 8 -19.54 9.59 2.71
N LYS A 9 -20.13 10.24 1.72
CA LYS A 9 -20.74 9.65 0.53
C LYS A 9 -19.74 8.90 -0.38
N TYR A 10 -18.46 8.84 0.03
CA TYR A 10 -17.36 8.22 -0.68
C TYR A 10 -16.49 7.46 0.31
N ASP A 11 -16.81 6.20 0.48
CA ASP A 11 -15.97 5.25 1.22
C ASP A 11 -14.74 4.95 0.37
N ILE A 12 -13.55 5.24 0.91
CA ILE A 12 -12.26 4.94 0.27
C ILE A 12 -12.18 3.44 -0.09
N GLN A 13 -12.90 2.60 0.63
CA GLN A 13 -12.97 1.16 0.37
C GLN A 13 -13.70 0.78 -0.93
N THR A 14 -14.44 1.70 -1.54
CA THR A 14 -15.23 1.44 -2.75
C THR A 14 -14.64 2.00 -4.03
N ILE A 15 -13.45 2.60 -4.02
CA ILE A 15 -12.79 3.04 -5.24
C ILE A 15 -12.35 1.81 -6.04
N ALA A 16 -13.05 1.55 -7.14
CA ALA A 16 -12.72 0.43 -8.02
C ALA A 16 -11.67 0.85 -9.05
N TYR A 17 -10.48 0.29 -8.95
CA TYR A 17 -9.49 0.38 -10.01
C TYR A 17 -9.85 -0.59 -11.14
N GLN A 18 -10.16 -0.04 -12.32
CA GLN A 18 -10.40 -0.87 -13.51
C GLN A 18 -9.05 -1.23 -14.14
N ASN A 19 -8.72 -2.52 -14.10
CA ASN A 19 -7.56 -3.04 -14.80
C ASN A 19 -7.67 -2.83 -16.32
N HIS A 20 -6.59 -2.41 -16.94
CA HIS A 20 -6.44 -2.20 -18.39
C HIS A 20 -6.67 -3.41 -19.28
N SER A 21 -7.18 -4.53 -18.77
CA SER A 21 -7.48 -5.74 -19.57
C SER A 21 -8.82 -5.72 -20.32
N GLN A 22 -9.63 -4.66 -20.16
CA GLN A 22 -10.85 -4.48 -20.97
C GLN A 22 -10.78 -3.13 -21.68
N LYS A 23 -10.46 -3.18 -22.98
CA LYS A 23 -10.55 -2.03 -23.88
C LYS A 23 -12.00 -1.50 -23.91
N PRO A 24 -12.28 -0.26 -23.50
CA PRO A 24 -13.53 0.39 -23.85
C PRO A 24 -13.49 0.74 -25.35
N LYS A 25 -14.55 0.40 -26.05
CA LYS A 25 -14.77 0.87 -27.43
C LYS A 25 -15.22 2.33 -27.37
N SER A 26 -14.49 3.17 -28.12
CA SER A 26 -14.81 4.50 -28.64
C SER A 26 -14.75 5.70 -27.70
N SER A 27 -13.80 6.53 -27.88
CA SER A 27 -13.76 7.90 -28.43
C SER A 27 -12.44 8.61 -28.11
N LYS A 28 -11.75 8.95 -29.16
CA LYS A 28 -10.66 9.90 -29.39
C LYS A 28 -10.20 10.79 -28.22
N VAL A 29 -9.36 10.27 -27.37
CA VAL A 29 -8.16 10.86 -26.78
C VAL A 29 -7.23 9.68 -26.60
N ASP A 30 -5.93 9.87 -26.85
CA ASP A 30 -4.93 8.79 -26.77
C ASP A 30 -4.72 8.42 -25.28
N ASP A 31 -5.64 7.60 -24.76
CA ASP A 31 -5.79 7.21 -23.34
C ASP A 31 -4.95 5.94 -23.02
N SER A 32 -4.05 5.55 -23.94
CA SER A 32 -3.29 4.31 -23.82
C SER A 32 -2.13 4.37 -22.82
N SER A 33 -1.88 5.51 -22.19
CA SER A 33 -0.77 5.71 -21.24
C SER A 33 -1.20 6.02 -19.81
N MET A 34 -2.50 6.14 -19.53
CA MET A 34 -2.98 6.51 -18.20
C MET A 34 -3.30 5.28 -17.33
N PHE A 35 -2.73 5.22 -16.12
CA PHE A 35 -3.05 4.21 -15.10
C PHE A 35 -4.39 4.48 -14.41
N ILE A 36 -4.80 5.75 -14.33
CA ILE A 36 -5.96 6.21 -13.55
C ILE A 36 -7.01 6.80 -14.50
N SER A 37 -8.17 6.16 -14.60
CA SER A 37 -9.29 6.65 -15.43
C SER A 37 -9.82 7.98 -14.92
N GLN A 38 -10.51 8.75 -15.78
CA GLN A 38 -11.07 10.06 -15.42
C GLN A 38 -12.05 9.99 -14.24
N ASP A 39 -12.91 8.96 -14.21
CA ASP A 39 -13.88 8.79 -13.12
C ASP A 39 -13.18 8.57 -11.76
N ILE A 40 -12.07 7.82 -11.76
CA ILE A 40 -11.25 7.59 -10.57
C ILE A 40 -10.52 8.86 -10.17
N ARG A 41 -10.03 9.66 -11.12
CA ARG A 41 -9.38 10.95 -10.83
C ARG A 41 -10.29 11.89 -10.04
N GLU A 42 -11.56 11.98 -10.42
CA GLU A 42 -12.55 12.81 -9.72
C GLU A 42 -12.79 12.32 -8.28
N GLN A 43 -12.86 11.00 -8.08
CA GLN A 43 -12.98 10.42 -6.74
C GLN A 43 -11.72 10.68 -5.90
N LEU A 44 -10.53 10.52 -6.49
CA LEU A 44 -9.26 10.78 -5.81
C LEU A 44 -9.12 12.24 -5.39
N GLN A 45 -9.55 13.19 -6.23
CA GLN A 45 -9.49 14.60 -5.85
C GLN A 45 -10.30 14.90 -4.60
N GLN A 46 -11.45 14.25 -4.40
CA GLN A 46 -12.23 14.42 -3.17
C GLN A 46 -11.49 13.89 -1.93
N ILE A 47 -10.72 12.82 -2.08
CA ILE A 47 -9.89 12.28 -1.01
C ILE A 47 -8.70 13.21 -0.76
N PHE A 48 -8.00 13.62 -1.82
CA PHE A 48 -6.80 14.44 -1.74
C PHE A 48 -7.09 15.88 -1.24
N ASN A 49 -8.31 16.38 -1.43
CA ASN A 49 -8.74 17.64 -0.83
C ASN A 49 -8.79 17.60 0.71
N LYS A 50 -8.75 16.41 1.31
CA LYS A 50 -8.64 16.23 2.76
C LYS A 50 -7.19 16.21 3.27
N PHE A 51 -6.21 16.22 2.35
CA PHE A 51 -4.80 16.26 2.72
C PHE A 51 -4.45 17.63 3.28
N THR A 52 -3.80 17.63 4.43
CA THR A 52 -3.33 18.81 5.16
C THR A 52 -1.83 18.79 5.39
N LYS A 53 -1.18 17.69 5.03
CA LYS A 53 0.26 17.47 5.13
C LYS A 53 0.78 16.95 3.81
N ASP A 54 2.04 17.20 3.55
CA ASP A 54 2.74 16.63 2.41
C ASP A 54 3.12 15.17 2.68
N VAL A 55 3.07 14.35 1.65
CA VAL A 55 3.56 12.98 1.62
C VAL A 55 4.55 12.85 0.48
N TYR A 56 5.69 12.23 0.78
CA TYR A 56 6.73 11.96 -0.21
C TYR A 56 6.71 10.49 -0.61
N LEU A 57 6.77 10.27 -1.92
CA LEU A 57 6.96 8.96 -2.52
C LEU A 57 8.40 8.89 -3.00
N ILE A 58 9.22 8.08 -2.35
CA ILE A 58 10.60 7.86 -2.80
C ILE A 58 10.61 6.62 -3.70
N GLY A 59 10.76 6.84 -5.00
CA GLY A 59 10.92 5.77 -5.98
C GLY A 59 12.38 5.35 -6.07
N GLN A 60 12.72 4.22 -5.50
CA GLN A 60 14.00 3.55 -5.72
C GLN A 60 13.84 2.65 -6.94
N LEU A 61 14.32 3.12 -8.08
CA LEU A 61 14.00 2.56 -9.40
C LEU A 61 15.27 2.22 -10.18
N SER A 62 15.18 1.20 -11.02
CA SER A 62 16.20 0.84 -12.01
C SER A 62 15.81 1.35 -13.40
N THR A 63 16.47 0.87 -14.45
CA THR A 63 16.19 1.25 -15.84
C THR A 63 15.29 0.24 -16.57
N ASP A 64 14.77 -0.76 -15.87
CA ASP A 64 13.92 -1.80 -16.45
C ASP A 64 12.48 -1.30 -16.71
N PRO A 65 11.71 -2.00 -17.56
CA PRO A 65 10.33 -1.61 -17.89
C PRO A 65 9.40 -1.54 -16.67
N PHE A 66 9.60 -2.37 -15.67
CA PHE A 66 8.78 -2.38 -14.45
C PHE A 66 9.02 -1.13 -13.60
N SER A 67 10.29 -0.71 -13.46
CA SER A 67 10.64 0.56 -12.81
C SER A 67 10.07 1.76 -13.55
N LEU A 68 10.04 1.73 -14.88
CA LEU A 68 9.42 2.79 -15.68
C LEU A 68 7.90 2.87 -15.44
N GLU A 69 7.25 1.73 -15.36
CA GLU A 69 5.81 1.65 -15.03
C GLU A 69 5.52 2.22 -13.64
N MET A 70 6.33 1.89 -12.64
CA MET A 70 6.24 2.47 -11.28
C MET A 70 6.42 3.98 -11.31
N LYS A 71 7.40 4.48 -12.07
CA LYS A 71 7.64 5.91 -12.21
C LYS A 71 6.45 6.63 -12.83
N ASN A 72 5.90 6.10 -13.92
CA ASN A 72 4.74 6.68 -14.59
C ASN A 72 3.52 6.74 -13.66
N PHE A 73 3.27 5.67 -12.89
CA PHE A 73 2.23 5.65 -11.87
C PHE A 73 2.42 6.75 -10.82
N MET A 74 3.65 6.90 -10.30
CA MET A 74 3.97 7.93 -9.31
C MET A 74 3.77 9.35 -9.87
N GLU A 75 4.20 9.60 -11.11
CA GLU A 75 4.04 10.90 -11.78
C GLU A 75 2.56 11.24 -12.00
N GLU A 76 1.78 10.26 -12.46
CA GLU A 76 0.35 10.45 -12.67
C GLU A 76 -0.37 10.76 -11.34
N LEU A 77 -0.05 10.02 -10.28
CA LEU A 77 -0.64 10.23 -8.97
C LEU A 77 -0.29 11.60 -8.37
N ALA A 78 0.96 12.01 -8.44
CA ALA A 78 1.42 13.32 -7.95
C ALA A 78 0.78 14.49 -8.71
N SER A 79 0.42 14.30 -9.98
CA SER A 79 -0.29 15.32 -10.76
C SER A 79 -1.69 15.65 -10.22
N LEU A 80 -2.25 14.79 -9.36
CA LEU A 80 -3.62 14.94 -8.83
C LEU A 80 -3.68 15.68 -7.51
N SER A 81 -2.55 15.94 -6.84
CA SER A 81 -2.53 16.65 -5.56
C SER A 81 -1.26 17.44 -5.35
N PRO A 82 -1.34 18.69 -4.88
CA PRO A 82 -0.16 19.48 -4.53
C PRO A 82 0.57 18.95 -3.27
N HIS A 83 -0.04 18.01 -2.54
CA HIS A 83 0.53 17.39 -1.34
C HIS A 83 1.30 16.10 -1.61
N ILE A 84 1.30 15.59 -2.86
CA ILE A 84 2.01 14.36 -3.22
C ILE A 84 3.27 14.73 -3.99
N HIS A 85 4.43 14.37 -3.45
CA HIS A 85 5.74 14.69 -4.00
C HIS A 85 6.52 13.43 -4.32
N ASN A 86 7.18 13.40 -5.48
CA ASN A 86 8.01 12.29 -5.91
C ASN A 86 9.49 12.65 -5.79
N VAL A 87 10.28 11.72 -5.26
CA VAL A 87 11.75 11.75 -5.28
C VAL A 87 12.25 10.44 -5.87
N TYR A 88 13.25 10.50 -6.74
CA TYR A 88 13.76 9.32 -7.43
C TYR A 88 15.21 9.05 -7.04
N GLN A 89 15.49 7.78 -6.77
CA GLN A 89 16.82 7.25 -6.44
C GLN A 89 17.08 6.02 -7.32
N SER A 90 18.33 5.82 -7.71
CA SER A 90 18.70 4.62 -8.47
C SER A 90 18.90 3.42 -7.55
N VAL A 91 18.41 2.26 -7.98
CA VAL A 91 18.63 0.96 -7.35
C VAL A 91 18.92 -0.07 -8.44
N GLN A 92 19.67 -1.13 -8.12
CA GLN A 92 19.96 -2.19 -9.09
C GLN A 92 18.88 -3.27 -9.12
N ASP A 93 18.41 -3.68 -7.95
CA ASP A 93 17.43 -4.75 -7.77
C ASP A 93 16.27 -4.31 -6.88
N HIS A 94 15.15 -5.02 -6.98
CA HIS A 94 13.98 -4.85 -6.15
C HIS A 94 13.46 -3.40 -6.09
N PRO A 95 13.05 -2.82 -7.23
CA PRO A 95 12.51 -1.47 -7.24
C PRO A 95 11.33 -1.34 -6.29
N GLN A 96 11.19 -0.14 -5.69
CA GLN A 96 10.16 0.10 -4.68
C GLN A 96 9.71 1.54 -4.63
N ILE A 97 8.51 1.74 -4.11
CA ILE A 97 7.97 3.03 -3.69
C ILE A 97 7.94 3.05 -2.17
N ILE A 98 8.70 3.94 -1.56
CA ILE A 98 8.75 4.13 -0.11
C ILE A 98 7.84 5.30 0.25
N LEU A 99 6.94 5.11 1.21
CA LEU A 99 6.07 6.18 1.71
C LEU A 99 6.77 6.90 2.85
N CYS A 100 6.89 8.23 2.71
CA CYS A 100 7.58 9.09 3.66
C CYS A 100 6.69 10.25 4.13
N ASP A 101 6.99 10.78 5.29
CA ASP A 101 6.34 11.97 5.83
C ASP A 101 6.80 13.27 5.12
N SER A 102 6.33 14.43 5.61
CA SER A 102 6.68 15.75 5.09
C SER A 102 8.17 16.10 5.19
N ASP A 103 8.89 15.44 6.09
CA ASP A 103 10.33 15.61 6.30
C ASP A 103 11.15 14.56 5.55
N GLN A 104 10.48 13.75 4.71
CA GLN A 104 11.04 12.63 3.94
C GLN A 104 11.57 11.47 4.81
N ASN A 105 11.09 11.34 6.05
CA ASN A 105 11.37 10.18 6.87
C ASN A 105 10.57 8.97 6.37
N ASP A 106 11.24 7.84 6.22
CA ASP A 106 10.60 6.56 5.86
C ASP A 106 9.62 6.13 6.96
N LEU A 107 8.38 5.92 6.59
CA LEU A 107 7.30 5.51 7.49
C LEU A 107 7.13 3.99 7.57
N GLY A 108 8.05 3.22 7.01
CA GLY A 108 8.06 1.77 7.06
C GLY A 108 7.02 1.10 6.15
N VAL A 109 6.53 1.78 5.13
CA VAL A 109 5.61 1.20 4.13
C VAL A 109 6.25 1.24 2.76
N HIS A 110 6.58 0.07 2.23
CA HIS A 110 7.30 -0.11 0.98
C HIS A 110 6.50 -0.96 0.00
N TYR A 111 6.28 -0.44 -1.20
CA TYR A 111 5.58 -1.15 -2.27
C TYR A 111 6.57 -1.57 -3.36
N HIS A 112 6.85 -2.86 -3.46
CA HIS A 112 7.63 -3.48 -4.53
C HIS A 112 6.71 -3.89 -5.69
N MET A 113 5.85 -2.99 -6.10
CA MET A 113 4.87 -3.19 -7.15
C MET A 113 4.27 -1.86 -7.59
N VAL A 114 3.68 -1.83 -8.78
CA VAL A 114 2.71 -0.79 -9.12
C VAL A 114 1.42 -1.09 -8.34
N PRO A 115 0.96 -0.19 -7.46
CA PRO A 115 -0.24 -0.42 -6.68
C PRO A 115 -1.50 -0.39 -7.55
N GLY A 116 -1.77 -1.51 -8.22
CA GLY A 116 -2.92 -1.68 -9.11
C GLY A 116 -3.92 -2.70 -8.60
N GLY A 117 -4.94 -2.98 -9.41
CA GLY A 117 -5.97 -3.95 -9.05
C GLY A 117 -6.62 -3.63 -7.71
N HIS A 118 -6.77 -4.64 -6.87
CA HIS A 118 -7.35 -4.49 -5.53
C HIS A 118 -6.44 -3.73 -4.56
N GLU A 119 -5.12 -3.62 -4.83
CA GLU A 119 -4.18 -2.92 -3.96
C GLU A 119 -4.11 -1.41 -4.21
N PHE A 120 -4.75 -0.90 -5.26
CA PHE A 120 -4.84 0.54 -5.49
C PHE A 120 -5.49 1.26 -4.31
N ASN A 121 -6.62 0.75 -3.82
CA ASN A 121 -7.29 1.31 -2.65
C ASN A 121 -6.44 1.24 -1.39
N SER A 122 -5.68 0.16 -1.19
CA SER A 122 -4.76 0.03 -0.06
C SER A 122 -3.70 1.13 -0.08
N PHE A 123 -3.14 1.42 -1.25
CA PHE A 123 -2.15 2.48 -1.43
C PHE A 123 -2.74 3.88 -1.14
N ILE A 124 -3.89 4.20 -1.72
CA ILE A 124 -4.58 5.48 -1.48
C ILE A 124 -4.92 5.66 -0.01
N LEU A 125 -5.35 4.58 0.67
CA LEU A 125 -5.63 4.60 2.10
C LEU A 125 -4.37 4.88 2.94
N ALA A 126 -3.21 4.34 2.55
CA ALA A 126 -1.95 4.67 3.20
C ALA A 126 -1.63 6.16 3.08
N LEU A 127 -1.76 6.75 1.88
CA LEU A 127 -1.56 8.19 1.67
C LEU A 127 -2.53 9.02 2.51
N TYR A 128 -3.80 8.63 2.57
CA TYR A 128 -4.80 9.28 3.41
C TYR A 128 -4.42 9.26 4.89
N ASN A 129 -3.95 8.12 5.39
CA ASN A 129 -3.49 7.99 6.78
C ASN A 129 -2.24 8.82 7.10
N ILE A 130 -1.40 9.10 6.11
CA ILE A 130 -0.20 9.93 6.28
C ILE A 130 -0.53 11.43 6.18
N ALA A 131 -1.27 11.82 5.15
CA ALA A 131 -1.40 13.21 4.75
C ALA A 131 -2.66 13.92 5.30
N SER A 132 -3.56 13.20 5.97
CA SER A 132 -4.79 13.74 6.54
C SER A 132 -4.91 13.42 8.03
N GLN A 133 -6.13 13.56 8.58
CA GLN A 133 -6.43 13.10 9.95
C GLN A 133 -6.29 11.57 10.10
N GLY A 134 -6.28 10.84 8.98
CA GLY A 134 -6.27 9.40 8.95
C GLY A 134 -7.58 8.77 9.41
N GLN A 135 -7.62 7.45 9.32
CA GLN A 135 -8.74 6.67 9.83
C GLN A 135 -8.75 6.70 11.36
N PRO A 136 -9.92 6.89 11.99
CA PRO A 136 -10.02 6.81 13.44
C PRO A 136 -9.64 5.41 13.93
N LEU A 137 -8.93 5.34 15.04
CA LEU A 137 -8.52 4.10 15.68
C LEU A 137 -8.65 4.26 17.20
N ASP A 138 -9.06 3.20 17.87
CA ASP A 138 -9.15 3.17 19.32
C ASP A 138 -7.76 3.39 19.96
N GLN A 139 -7.70 4.25 20.98
CA GLN A 139 -6.45 4.58 21.65
C GLN A 139 -5.75 3.36 22.25
N HIS A 140 -6.50 2.41 22.77
CA HIS A 140 -5.95 1.17 23.30
C HIS A 140 -5.26 0.32 22.21
N VAL A 141 -5.82 0.31 21.00
CA VAL A 141 -5.19 -0.38 19.83
C VAL A 141 -3.89 0.31 19.45
N ILE A 142 -3.86 1.65 19.43
CA ILE A 142 -2.64 2.43 19.19
C ILE A 142 -1.56 2.10 20.22
N GLU A 143 -1.89 2.08 21.49
CA GLU A 143 -0.95 1.75 22.57
C GLU A 143 -0.39 0.34 22.45
N ARG A 144 -1.22 -0.64 22.08
CA ARG A 144 -0.75 -2.01 21.82
C ARG A 144 0.24 -2.05 20.65
N ILE A 145 -0.05 -1.36 19.56
CA ILE A 145 0.87 -1.27 18.41
C ILE A 145 2.18 -0.64 18.84
N GLN A 146 2.15 0.47 19.57
CA GLN A 146 3.34 1.19 20.04
C GLN A 146 4.20 0.39 21.03
N SER A 147 3.62 -0.60 21.70
CA SER A 147 4.33 -1.50 22.61
C SER A 147 4.96 -2.72 21.93
N LEU A 148 4.74 -2.92 20.63
CA LEU A 148 5.35 -4.01 19.87
C LEU A 148 6.87 -3.82 19.76
N LYS A 149 7.59 -4.91 19.54
CA LYS A 149 9.01 -4.86 19.16
C LYS A 149 9.16 -4.55 17.68
N SER A 150 10.38 -4.31 17.26
CA SER A 150 10.76 -4.16 15.85
C SER A 150 10.46 -5.43 15.06
N HIS A 151 9.82 -5.29 13.90
CA HIS A 151 9.53 -6.40 12.99
C HIS A 151 9.65 -5.96 11.53
N GLN A 152 10.12 -6.89 10.71
CA GLN A 152 10.10 -6.79 9.25
C GLN A 152 9.00 -7.70 8.70
N ILE A 153 8.00 -7.11 8.08
CA ILE A 153 6.84 -7.82 7.54
C ILE A 153 6.89 -7.77 6.02
N GLN A 154 6.89 -8.92 5.37
CA GLN A 154 6.71 -9.05 3.93
C GLN A 154 5.30 -9.57 3.65
N VAL A 155 4.58 -8.91 2.77
CA VAL A 155 3.22 -9.31 2.35
C VAL A 155 3.26 -9.61 0.85
N PHE A 156 3.01 -10.85 0.49
CA PHE A 156 2.95 -11.30 -0.89
C PHE A 156 1.51 -11.36 -1.35
N VAL A 157 1.23 -10.66 -2.44
CA VAL A 157 -0.11 -10.47 -2.99
C VAL A 157 -0.16 -10.81 -4.48
N SER A 158 -1.35 -10.81 -5.03
CA SER A 158 -1.60 -10.74 -6.47
C SER A 158 -2.65 -9.66 -6.73
N LEU A 159 -2.55 -8.98 -7.87
CA LEU A 159 -3.46 -7.87 -8.21
C LEU A 159 -4.94 -8.29 -8.28
N SER A 160 -5.22 -9.56 -8.55
CA SER A 160 -6.57 -10.14 -8.61
C SER A 160 -7.09 -10.72 -7.28
N CYS A 161 -6.25 -10.70 -6.24
CA CYS A 161 -6.59 -11.28 -4.93
C CYS A 161 -7.53 -10.37 -4.15
N THR A 162 -8.76 -10.81 -3.91
CA THR A 162 -9.78 -10.04 -3.17
C THR A 162 -9.58 -10.03 -1.64
N MET A 163 -8.80 -10.98 -1.11
CA MET A 163 -8.50 -11.10 0.33
C MET A 163 -7.20 -10.38 0.74
N CYS A 164 -6.34 -10.04 -0.23
CA CYS A 164 -5.05 -9.42 0.04
C CYS A 164 -5.16 -8.00 0.62
N PRO A 165 -6.09 -7.12 0.17
CA PRO A 165 -6.16 -5.75 0.67
C PRO A 165 -6.33 -5.63 2.18
N GLU A 166 -7.08 -6.53 2.82
CA GLU A 166 -7.26 -6.45 4.27
C GLU A 166 -5.95 -6.68 5.02
N VAL A 167 -5.12 -7.61 4.56
CA VAL A 167 -3.79 -7.85 5.15
C VAL A 167 -2.84 -6.68 4.88
N VAL A 168 -2.83 -6.16 3.65
CA VAL A 168 -1.99 -5.01 3.28
C VAL A 168 -2.39 -3.80 4.13
N GLN A 169 -3.67 -3.49 4.24
CA GLN A 169 -4.16 -2.36 5.03
C GLN A 169 -3.86 -2.54 6.53
N ALA A 170 -3.96 -3.76 7.06
CA ALA A 170 -3.61 -4.04 8.45
C ALA A 170 -2.12 -3.81 8.73
N THR A 171 -1.25 -4.39 7.91
CA THR A 171 0.22 -4.31 8.12
C THR A 171 0.75 -2.90 7.89
N GLN A 172 0.29 -2.20 6.85
CA GLN A 172 0.70 -0.81 6.61
C GLN A 172 0.22 0.14 7.72
N ARG A 173 -1.00 -0.06 8.26
CA ARG A 173 -1.49 0.77 9.36
C ARG A 173 -0.65 0.56 10.62
N ILE A 174 -0.25 -0.66 10.93
CA ILE A 174 0.65 -0.98 12.04
C ILE A 174 2.01 -0.29 11.83
N ALA A 175 2.60 -0.40 10.64
CA ALA A 175 3.88 0.24 10.33
C ALA A 175 3.80 1.77 10.46
N LEU A 176 2.75 2.41 9.96
CA LEU A 176 2.55 3.86 10.07
C LEU A 176 2.41 4.36 11.54
N LEU A 177 2.09 3.47 12.48
CA LEU A 177 1.92 3.79 13.90
C LEU A 177 3.12 3.36 14.76
N HIS A 178 4.14 2.72 14.17
CA HIS A 178 5.29 2.19 14.89
C HIS A 178 6.60 2.41 14.10
N GLN A 179 7.51 3.21 14.64
CA GLN A 179 8.74 3.62 13.94
C GLN A 179 9.68 2.47 13.55
N ASP A 180 9.64 1.34 14.27
CA ASP A 180 10.57 0.22 14.08
C ASP A 180 9.90 -1.01 13.43
N ILE A 181 8.68 -0.85 12.90
CA ILE A 181 8.01 -1.88 12.11
C ILE A 181 7.96 -1.44 10.65
N GLN A 182 8.43 -2.32 9.77
CA GLN A 182 8.37 -2.13 8.33
C GLN A 182 7.46 -3.18 7.70
N THR A 183 6.64 -2.77 6.75
CA THR A 183 5.91 -3.66 5.85
C THR A 183 6.33 -3.43 4.41
N SER A 184 6.67 -4.51 3.71
CA SER A 184 7.04 -4.52 2.30
C SER A 184 6.04 -5.37 1.53
N ILE A 185 5.37 -4.78 0.54
CA ILE A 185 4.31 -5.41 -0.24
C ILE A 185 4.87 -5.80 -1.61
N TYR A 186 4.74 -7.07 -1.98
CA TYR A 186 5.26 -7.65 -3.21
C TYR A 186 4.14 -8.23 -4.06
N ASP A 187 4.08 -7.85 -5.34
CA ASP A 187 3.34 -8.63 -6.31
C ASP A 187 4.14 -9.88 -6.67
N LEU A 188 3.62 -11.02 -6.29
CA LEU A 188 4.31 -12.31 -6.45
C LEU A 188 4.57 -12.68 -7.91
N SER A 189 3.88 -12.06 -8.86
CA SER A 189 4.13 -12.27 -10.30
C SER A 189 5.46 -11.68 -10.76
N HIS A 190 5.94 -10.62 -10.10
CA HIS A 190 7.22 -9.98 -10.38
C HIS A 190 8.39 -10.57 -9.57
N TYR A 191 8.09 -11.31 -8.51
CA TYR A 191 9.08 -11.87 -7.58
C TYR A 191 8.86 -13.38 -7.37
N PRO A 192 8.93 -14.20 -8.43
CA PRO A 192 8.61 -15.63 -8.34
C PRO A 192 9.60 -16.40 -7.44
N GLU A 193 10.81 -15.90 -7.22
CA GLU A 193 11.82 -16.48 -6.34
C GLU A 193 11.34 -16.65 -4.91
N TYR A 194 10.49 -15.76 -4.42
CA TYR A 194 9.93 -15.87 -3.08
C TYR A 194 8.96 -17.05 -2.92
N LYS A 195 8.37 -17.55 -4.02
CA LYS A 195 7.55 -18.78 -3.98
C LYS A 195 8.35 -19.97 -3.47
N GLU A 196 9.57 -20.12 -3.98
CA GLU A 196 10.47 -21.21 -3.57
C GLU A 196 11.05 -20.93 -2.18
N GLN A 197 11.53 -19.71 -1.95
CA GLN A 197 12.18 -19.31 -0.71
C GLN A 197 11.28 -19.54 0.51
N TYR A 198 10.02 -19.18 0.43
CA TYR A 198 9.05 -19.26 1.54
C TYR A 198 7.99 -20.34 1.33
N GLN A 199 8.10 -21.17 0.29
CA GLN A 199 7.13 -22.21 -0.07
C GLN A 199 5.69 -21.65 -0.16
N ILE A 200 5.53 -20.52 -0.86
CA ILE A 200 4.24 -19.82 -0.96
C ILE A 200 3.29 -20.61 -1.83
N MET A 201 2.23 -21.13 -1.23
CA MET A 201 1.19 -21.91 -1.91
C MET A 201 -0.04 -21.08 -2.28
N SER A 202 -0.26 -19.99 -1.59
CA SER A 202 -1.42 -19.11 -1.80
C SER A 202 -1.14 -17.70 -1.32
N VAL A 203 -1.91 -16.71 -1.82
CA VAL A 203 -1.89 -15.32 -1.38
C VAL A 203 -3.22 -14.95 -0.71
N PRO A 204 -3.24 -14.05 0.27
CA PRO A 204 -2.07 -13.37 0.83
C PRO A 204 -1.17 -14.32 1.63
N CYS A 205 0.13 -14.13 1.49
CA CYS A 205 1.15 -14.76 2.32
C CYS A 205 1.89 -13.67 3.09
N ILE A 206 2.10 -13.87 4.38
CA ILE A 206 2.77 -12.94 5.28
C ILE A 206 4.01 -13.62 5.81
N VAL A 207 5.17 -12.97 5.69
CA VAL A 207 6.42 -13.45 6.25
C VAL A 207 6.94 -12.40 7.24
N ILE A 208 7.10 -12.80 8.50
CA ILE A 208 7.59 -11.94 9.57
C ILE A 208 9.02 -12.35 9.92
N ASP A 209 9.92 -11.36 9.91
CA ASP A 209 11.34 -11.51 10.26
C ASP A 209 12.04 -12.63 9.47
N GLN A 210 11.59 -12.85 8.22
CA GLN A 210 12.10 -13.89 7.30
C GLN A 210 11.98 -15.34 7.82
N GLN A 211 11.24 -15.56 8.91
CA GLN A 211 11.16 -16.84 9.62
C GLN A 211 9.72 -17.35 9.77
N HIS A 212 8.76 -16.46 10.03
CA HIS A 212 7.41 -16.85 10.34
C HIS A 212 6.49 -16.66 9.14
N VAL A 213 6.11 -17.76 8.51
CA VAL A 213 5.25 -17.76 7.31
C VAL A 213 3.81 -18.04 7.69
N LEU A 214 2.90 -17.15 7.30
CA LEU A 214 1.47 -17.22 7.56
C LEU A 214 0.71 -17.09 6.24
N PHE A 215 -0.41 -17.76 6.13
CA PHE A 215 -1.28 -17.72 4.95
C PHE A 215 -2.67 -17.22 5.30
N GLY A 216 -3.31 -16.63 4.29
CA GLY A 216 -4.71 -16.24 4.36
C GLY A 216 -4.94 -14.89 4.99
N LYS A 217 -6.18 -14.48 4.90
CA LYS A 217 -6.69 -13.21 5.41
C LYS A 217 -6.42 -13.03 6.91
N LYS A 218 -5.99 -11.84 7.27
CA LYS A 218 -5.79 -11.40 8.66
C LYS A 218 -6.34 -10.01 8.85
N THR A 219 -7.16 -9.83 9.87
CA THR A 219 -7.57 -8.51 10.34
C THR A 219 -6.41 -7.80 11.04
N MET A 220 -6.54 -6.50 11.28
CA MET A 220 -5.53 -5.76 12.05
C MET A 220 -5.39 -6.32 13.47
N GLU A 221 -6.50 -6.69 14.12
CA GLU A 221 -6.48 -7.31 15.45
C GLU A 221 -5.72 -8.64 15.46
N GLU A 222 -5.98 -9.50 14.47
CA GLU A 222 -5.26 -10.77 14.32
C GLU A 222 -3.77 -10.56 14.05
N MET A 223 -3.39 -9.54 13.26
CA MET A 223 -2.00 -9.20 13.03
C MET A 223 -1.30 -8.72 14.30
N ILE A 224 -1.95 -7.84 15.08
CA ILE A 224 -1.41 -7.38 16.36
C ILE A 224 -1.19 -8.57 17.30
N GLN A 225 -2.15 -9.48 17.42
CA GLN A 225 -2.04 -10.68 18.25
C GLN A 225 -0.88 -11.59 17.83
N VAL A 226 -0.66 -11.73 16.51
CA VAL A 226 0.48 -12.49 15.99
C VAL A 226 1.80 -11.86 16.44
N LEU A 227 1.95 -10.53 16.26
CA LEU A 227 3.17 -9.82 16.64
C LEU A 227 3.41 -9.84 18.15
N GLU A 228 2.37 -9.70 18.98
CA GLU A 228 2.44 -9.83 20.43
C GLU A 228 2.93 -11.22 20.87
N LYS A 229 2.45 -12.29 20.21
CA LYS A 229 2.89 -13.66 20.50
C LYS A 229 4.35 -13.90 20.12
N LEU A 230 4.83 -13.29 19.05
CA LEU A 230 6.22 -13.44 18.61
C LEU A 230 7.20 -12.77 19.57
N GLN A 231 6.82 -11.67 20.21
CA GLN A 231 7.68 -10.98 21.16
C GLN A 231 7.69 -11.59 22.56
N SER A 232 6.75 -12.50 22.86
CA SER A 232 6.64 -13.20 24.15
C SER A 232 7.47 -14.49 24.24
N LYS A 233 8.15 -14.85 23.14
CA LYS A 233 9.06 -16.01 23.05
C LYS A 233 10.50 -15.55 23.14
#